data_c49ce99f3fb7c8a11e59467d1e992bfc
#
_entry.id   c49ce99f3fb7c8a11e59467d1e992bfc
#
_cell.length_a   1.000
_cell.length_b   1.000
_cell.length_c   1.000
_cell.angle_alpha   90.00
_cell.angle_beta   90.00
_cell.angle_gamma   90.00
#
_symmetry.space_group_name_H-M   'P 1'
#
loop_
_entity.id
_entity.type
_entity.pdbx_description
1 polymer ?
#
loop_
_entity_poly.entity_id
_entity_poly.type
_entity_poly.pdbx_seq_one_letter_code
_entity_poly.pdbx_strand_id
1 'polypeptide(L)'
;LMQHLEAVXXXXRDEEKSRAKERIFSFRNSEHGWDPKNQRPEMWKLFNTQLFQGEEVRVFPLSNWTEKDIWQYIRKENIEIPSLYFAKERPVVERDGNLIMVDDDRMRLLPGEKPQMRKIRFRTLGCYPLTGGVESDADTLDEIIEETLGAVSSERTSRVIDNEAAGSMERRKREGYF
;
A
#
# COMPACT_ATOMS: atom_id res chain seq x y z
N LEU A 1 -26.38 -2.82 17.57
CA LEU A 1 -25.19 -2.00 17.86
C LEU A 1 -24.12 -2.30 16.81
N MET A 2 -24.03 -1.45 15.79
CA MET A 2 -22.97 -1.54 14.79
C MET A 2 -21.69 -1.02 15.43
N GLN A 3 -20.83 -1.93 15.84
CA GLN A 3 -19.49 -1.56 16.25
C GLN A 3 -18.64 -1.32 15.00
N HIS A 4 -17.78 -0.35 15.05
CA HIS A 4 -17.06 0.19 13.90
C HIS A 4 -16.33 -0.87 13.08
N LEU A 5 -16.73 -1.03 11.84
CA LEU A 5 -16.03 -1.85 10.84
C LEU A 5 -15.16 -0.90 10.04
N GLU A 6 -13.87 -0.92 10.27
CA GLU A 6 -12.92 -0.09 9.54
C GLU A 6 -12.31 -0.91 8.40
N ALA A 7 -12.57 -0.48 7.17
CA ALA A 7 -12.02 -1.13 5.99
C ALA A 7 -10.73 -0.43 5.57
N VAL A 8 -9.65 -1.18 5.58
CA VAL A 8 -8.33 -0.65 5.16
C VAL A 8 -7.77 -1.49 4.02
N UNK A 9 -7.40 -1.11 3.07
CA UNK A 9 -6.98 -1.68 1.94
C UNK A 9 -5.66 -2.19 2.07
N UNK A 10 -5.65 -3.00 1.96
CA UNK A 10 -4.70 -3.22 2.00
C UNK A 10 -4.12 -4.06 1.98
N UNK A 11 -3.46 -4.25 1.79
CA UNK A 11 -3.01 -4.64 1.75
C UNK A 11 -2.21 -5.52 1.80
N UNK A 12 -2.26 -6.15 2.10
CA UNK A 12 -1.64 -6.84 2.14
C UNK A 12 -1.78 -7.50 1.18
N ARG A 13 -1.14 -7.58 0.29
CA ARG A 13 -1.15 -8.36 -0.93
C ARG A 13 -0.21 -9.55 -0.85
N ASP A 14 -0.47 -10.53 -1.68
CA ASP A 14 0.26 -11.80 -1.59
C ASP A 14 1.77 -11.68 -1.83
N GLU A 15 2.21 -10.75 -2.66
CA GLU A 15 3.64 -10.55 -2.91
C GLU A 15 4.38 -9.76 -1.83
N GLU A 16 3.67 -9.24 -0.85
CA GLU A 16 4.30 -8.48 0.24
C GLU A 16 4.93 -9.44 1.27
N LYS A 17 6.19 -9.76 1.05
CA LYS A 17 6.91 -10.74 1.87
C LYS A 17 7.52 -10.16 3.14
N SER A 18 7.61 -8.84 3.22
CA SER A 18 8.32 -8.17 4.31
C SER A 18 7.56 -8.10 5.63
N ARG A 19 6.32 -8.58 5.66
CA ARG A 19 5.50 -8.52 6.87
C ARG A 19 4.56 -9.71 6.98
N ALA A 20 4.15 -10.01 8.20
CA ALA A 20 3.15 -11.05 8.45
C ALA A 20 1.82 -10.64 7.80
N LYS A 21 1.22 -11.57 7.11
CA LYS A 21 -0.05 -11.33 6.43
C LYS A 21 -1.20 -11.32 7.42
N GLU A 22 -1.96 -10.25 7.39
CA GLU A 22 -3.25 -10.24 8.05
C GLU A 22 -4.26 -10.94 7.14
N ARG A 23 -5.20 -11.61 7.75
CA ARG A 23 -6.32 -12.23 7.03
C ARG A 23 -7.27 -11.15 6.52
N ILE A 24 -8.23 -11.55 5.68
CA ILE A 24 -9.27 -10.64 5.19
C ILE A 24 -9.98 -9.97 6.38
N PHE A 25 -10.27 -10.74 7.43
CA PHE A 25 -10.85 -10.21 8.67
C PHE A 25 -9.80 -10.31 9.77
N SER A 26 -9.34 -9.17 10.24
CA SER A 26 -8.27 -9.08 11.23
C SER A 26 -8.83 -8.49 12.54
N PHE A 27 -8.81 -9.28 13.59
CA PHE A 27 -9.32 -8.87 14.89
C PHE A 27 -8.28 -8.08 15.66
N ARG A 28 -8.74 -7.03 16.32
CA ARG A 28 -7.95 -6.19 17.22
C ARG A 28 -8.55 -6.28 18.62
N ASN A 29 -7.68 -6.36 19.60
CA ASN A 29 -8.10 -6.37 21.00
C ASN A 29 -8.54 -4.96 21.45
N SER A 30 -8.94 -4.83 22.71
CA SER A 30 -9.41 -3.55 23.28
C SER A 30 -8.34 -2.45 23.31
N GLU A 31 -7.08 -2.80 23.09
CA GLU A 31 -5.97 -1.83 22.96
C GLU A 31 -5.63 -1.57 21.48
N HIS A 32 -6.48 -2.02 20.57
CA HIS A 32 -6.30 -1.95 19.10
C HIS A 32 -5.10 -2.74 18.58
N GLY A 33 -4.50 -3.59 19.43
CA GLY A 33 -3.36 -4.41 19.07
C GLY A 33 -3.74 -5.64 18.26
N TRP A 34 -2.85 -6.04 17.36
CA TRP A 34 -3.00 -7.24 16.54
C TRP A 34 -2.13 -8.35 17.11
N ASP A 35 -2.77 -9.46 17.48
CA ASP A 35 -2.08 -10.67 17.94
C ASP A 35 -2.32 -11.78 16.92
N PRO A 36 -1.28 -12.18 16.16
CA PRO A 36 -1.47 -13.20 15.13
C PRO A 36 -1.86 -14.57 15.69
N LYS A 37 -1.58 -14.84 16.96
CA LYS A 37 -1.94 -16.14 17.59
C LYS A 37 -3.41 -16.22 17.96
N ASN A 38 -4.07 -15.09 18.16
CA ASN A 38 -5.45 -15.04 18.64
C ASN A 38 -6.44 -14.60 17.58
N GLN A 39 -6.11 -14.79 16.31
CA GLN A 39 -7.03 -14.48 15.21
C GLN A 39 -8.08 -15.60 15.09
N ARG A 40 -9.30 -15.20 14.73
CA ARG A 40 -10.38 -16.14 14.51
C ARG A 40 -10.28 -16.79 13.13
N PRO A 41 -10.65 -18.07 12.99
CA PRO A 41 -10.62 -18.72 11.68
C PRO A 41 -11.54 -18.01 10.67
N GLU A 42 -11.08 -17.88 9.45
CA GLU A 42 -11.89 -17.42 8.32
C GLU A 42 -12.27 -18.66 7.52
N MET A 43 -13.55 -18.92 7.46
CA MET A 43 -14.09 -20.01 6.66
C MET A 43 -15.20 -19.47 5.76
N TRP A 44 -15.33 -20.08 4.60
CA TRP A 44 -16.37 -19.69 3.66
C TRP A 44 -17.75 -19.76 4.34
N LYS A 45 -18.44 -18.63 4.38
CA LYS A 45 -19.80 -18.52 4.93
C LYS A 45 -19.92 -18.80 6.44
N LEU A 46 -18.81 -19.02 7.14
CA LEU A 46 -18.83 -19.31 8.58
C LEU A 46 -18.00 -18.30 9.37
N PHE A 47 -18.11 -17.05 9.00
CA PHE A 47 -17.37 -15.97 9.67
C PHE A 47 -18.02 -15.64 11.02
N ASN A 48 -17.24 -15.66 12.09
CA ASN A 48 -17.70 -15.25 13.41
C ASN A 48 -17.54 -13.75 13.57
N THR A 49 -18.65 -13.03 13.58
CA THR A 49 -18.67 -11.55 13.69
C THR A 49 -18.81 -11.07 15.13
N GLN A 50 -18.82 -11.97 16.12
CA GLN A 50 -18.98 -11.54 17.51
C GLN A 50 -17.78 -10.72 17.97
N LEU A 51 -18.05 -9.54 18.50
CA LEU A 51 -17.02 -8.68 19.10
C LEU A 51 -17.37 -8.41 20.56
N PHE A 52 -16.37 -8.42 21.39
CA PHE A 52 -16.52 -7.99 22.78
C PHE A 52 -16.29 -6.48 22.90
N GLN A 53 -16.66 -5.94 24.03
CA GLN A 53 -16.51 -4.50 24.26
C GLN A 53 -15.06 -4.06 24.07
N GLY A 54 -14.85 -3.07 23.21
CA GLY A 54 -13.52 -2.54 22.91
C GLY A 54 -12.79 -3.24 21.78
N GLU A 55 -13.27 -4.40 21.34
CA GLU A 55 -12.65 -5.08 20.18
C GLU A 55 -13.14 -4.48 18.86
N GLU A 56 -12.32 -4.59 17.82
CA GLU A 56 -12.69 -4.17 16.47
C GLU A 56 -12.24 -5.20 15.44
N VAL A 57 -12.82 -5.13 14.27
CA VAL A 57 -12.39 -5.93 13.11
C VAL A 57 -11.95 -4.98 12.01
N ARG A 58 -10.74 -5.18 11.51
CA ARG A 58 -10.26 -4.50 10.29
C ARG A 58 -10.41 -5.44 9.13
N VAL A 59 -10.96 -4.93 8.05
CA VAL A 59 -11.25 -5.74 6.85
C VAL A 59 -10.25 -5.38 5.75
N PHE A 60 -9.55 -6.39 5.25
CA PHE A 60 -8.55 -6.26 4.20
C PHE A 60 -9.01 -7.02 2.95
N PRO A 61 -9.90 -6.44 2.15
CA PRO A 61 -10.50 -7.19 1.03
C PRO A 61 -9.50 -7.67 -0.01
N LEU A 62 -8.35 -6.99 -0.12
CA LEU A 62 -7.33 -7.29 -1.12
C LEU A 62 -6.17 -8.13 -0.54
N SER A 63 -6.33 -8.72 0.68
CA SER A 63 -5.20 -9.36 1.35
C SER A 63 -4.67 -10.59 0.61
N ASN A 64 -5.50 -11.22 -0.21
CA ASN A 64 -5.09 -12.38 -1.01
C ASN A 64 -4.97 -12.09 -2.51
N TRP A 65 -4.91 -10.80 -2.86
CA TRP A 65 -4.72 -10.38 -4.26
C TRP A 65 -3.28 -9.94 -4.47
N THR A 66 -2.73 -10.23 -5.64
CA THR A 66 -1.45 -9.68 -6.06
C THR A 66 -1.66 -8.33 -6.76
N GLU A 67 -0.57 -7.57 -6.92
CA GLU A 67 -0.61 -6.34 -7.72
C GLU A 67 -1.12 -6.63 -9.13
N LYS A 68 -0.65 -7.73 -9.72
CA LYS A 68 -1.09 -8.18 -11.03
C LYS A 68 -2.60 -8.40 -11.09
N ASP A 69 -3.17 -9.07 -10.07
CA ASP A 69 -4.61 -9.33 -10.04
C ASP A 69 -5.41 -8.03 -10.02
N ILE A 70 -4.92 -7.04 -9.28
CA ILE A 70 -5.57 -5.74 -9.18
C ILE A 70 -5.56 -5.03 -10.55
N TRP A 71 -4.41 -5.00 -11.23
CA TRP A 71 -4.32 -4.36 -12.54
C TRP A 71 -5.19 -5.05 -13.57
N GLN A 72 -5.23 -6.39 -13.56
CA GLN A 72 -6.10 -7.15 -14.47
C GLN A 72 -7.58 -6.89 -14.18
N TYR A 73 -7.93 -6.76 -12.91
CA TYR A 73 -9.30 -6.45 -12.50
C TYR A 73 -9.70 -5.04 -12.95
N ILE A 74 -8.82 -4.06 -12.75
CA ILE A 74 -9.04 -2.68 -13.21
C ILE A 74 -9.32 -2.67 -14.71
N ARG A 75 -8.52 -3.40 -15.50
CA ARG A 75 -8.72 -3.49 -16.96
C ARG A 75 -10.04 -4.16 -17.31
N LYS A 76 -10.31 -5.30 -16.67
CA LYS A 76 -11.52 -6.09 -16.96
C LYS A 76 -12.80 -5.31 -16.68
N GLU A 77 -12.83 -4.58 -15.56
CA GLU A 77 -14.01 -3.85 -15.13
C GLU A 77 -14.03 -2.39 -15.62
N ASN A 78 -13.01 -2.00 -16.39
CA ASN A 78 -12.87 -0.65 -16.95
C ASN A 78 -12.94 0.43 -15.85
N ILE A 79 -12.20 0.22 -14.76
CA ILE A 79 -12.22 1.12 -13.61
C ILE A 79 -11.34 2.34 -13.90
N GLU A 80 -11.90 3.55 -13.70
CA GLU A 80 -11.15 4.78 -13.83
C GLU A 80 -10.17 4.93 -12.67
N ILE A 81 -8.91 5.24 -12.97
CA ILE A 81 -7.86 5.38 -11.98
C ILE A 81 -7.16 6.74 -12.07
N PRO A 82 -6.56 7.22 -10.98
CA PRO A 82 -5.86 8.50 -10.98
C PRO A 82 -4.70 8.56 -11.97
N SER A 83 -4.50 9.72 -12.58
CA SER A 83 -3.44 9.95 -13.58
C SER A 83 -2.03 9.75 -13.03
N LEU A 84 -1.86 9.74 -11.71
CA LEU A 84 -0.57 9.51 -11.06
C LEU A 84 -0.02 8.10 -11.31
N TYR A 85 -0.89 7.15 -11.63
CA TYR A 85 -0.46 5.80 -11.96
C TYR A 85 0.19 5.68 -13.34
N PHE A 86 -0.04 6.66 -14.21
CA PHE A 86 0.51 6.67 -15.58
C PHE A 86 1.79 7.50 -15.64
N ALA A 87 2.75 7.06 -16.46
CA ALA A 87 4.03 7.74 -16.63
C ALA A 87 3.83 9.13 -17.22
N LYS A 88 4.47 10.13 -16.64
CA LYS A 88 4.41 11.49 -17.10
C LYS A 88 5.66 12.25 -16.62
N GLU A 89 6.08 13.24 -17.39
CA GLU A 89 7.15 14.14 -16.97
C GLU A 89 6.70 14.92 -15.73
N ARG A 90 7.47 14.76 -14.64
CA ARG A 90 7.17 15.42 -13.36
C ARG A 90 8.45 15.96 -12.73
N PRO A 91 8.37 17.11 -12.04
CA PRO A 91 9.53 17.58 -11.29
C PRO A 91 9.75 16.69 -10.06
N VAL A 92 10.97 16.18 -9.90
CA VAL A 92 11.32 15.32 -8.77
C VAL A 92 12.65 15.74 -8.16
N VAL A 93 12.83 15.42 -6.88
CA VAL A 93 14.14 15.41 -6.23
C VAL A 93 14.43 13.98 -5.78
N GLU A 94 15.71 13.64 -5.71
CA GLU A 94 16.14 12.32 -5.27
C GLU A 94 16.61 12.39 -3.82
N ARG A 95 16.01 11.56 -2.96
CA ARG A 95 16.40 11.41 -1.55
C ARG A 95 16.52 9.94 -1.20
N ASP A 96 17.69 9.53 -0.76
CA ASP A 96 17.97 8.15 -0.36
C ASP A 96 17.53 7.14 -1.43
N GLY A 97 17.78 7.47 -2.70
CA GLY A 97 17.44 6.60 -3.82
C GLY A 97 15.96 6.60 -4.22
N ASN A 98 15.15 7.45 -3.60
CA ASN A 98 13.73 7.57 -3.94
C ASN A 98 13.47 8.85 -4.70
N LEU A 99 12.64 8.79 -5.74
CA LEU A 99 12.22 9.94 -6.53
C LEU A 99 10.97 10.55 -5.90
N ILE A 100 11.14 11.69 -5.23
CA ILE A 100 10.05 12.38 -4.55
C ILE A 100 9.54 13.50 -5.47
N MET A 101 8.27 13.42 -5.84
CA MET A 101 7.66 14.43 -6.69
C MET A 101 7.57 15.77 -5.94
N VAL A 102 7.97 16.85 -6.62
CA VAL A 102 7.82 18.21 -6.11
C VAL A 102 6.50 18.74 -6.65
N ASP A 103 5.44 18.56 -5.86
CA ASP A 103 4.08 18.86 -6.30
C ASP A 103 3.77 20.36 -6.16
N ASP A 104 4.08 20.92 -4.98
CA ASP A 104 3.80 22.32 -4.70
C ASP A 104 4.75 22.84 -3.60
N ASP A 105 4.49 24.05 -3.11
CA ASP A 105 5.31 24.77 -2.15
C ASP A 105 5.27 24.19 -0.72
N ARG A 106 4.38 23.23 -0.45
CA ARG A 106 4.36 22.55 0.85
C ARG A 106 5.60 21.67 1.03
N MET A 107 6.21 21.24 -0.07
CA MET A 107 7.43 20.44 0.01
C MET A 107 8.64 21.34 0.18
N ARG A 108 9.31 21.21 1.33
CA ARG A 108 10.54 21.96 1.61
C ARG A 108 11.72 21.26 0.95
N LEU A 109 12.37 21.98 0.04
CA LEU A 109 13.60 21.49 -0.58
C LEU A 109 14.76 21.65 0.40
N LEU A 110 15.67 20.67 0.39
CA LEU A 110 16.88 20.73 1.20
C LEU A 110 17.90 21.67 0.51
N PRO A 111 18.86 22.22 1.28
CA PRO A 111 19.89 23.08 0.67
C PRO A 111 20.62 22.37 -0.47
N GLY A 112 20.61 22.99 -1.63
CA GLY A 112 21.26 22.44 -2.83
C GLY A 112 20.38 21.55 -3.70
N GLU A 113 19.20 21.16 -3.23
CA GLU A 113 18.29 20.38 -4.07
C GLU A 113 17.71 21.23 -5.20
N LYS A 114 17.69 20.66 -6.39
CA LYS A 114 17.06 21.27 -7.56
C LYS A 114 16.15 20.24 -8.20
N PRO A 115 14.86 20.55 -8.35
CA PRO A 115 13.96 19.63 -9.03
C PRO A 115 14.42 19.37 -10.47
N GLN A 116 14.38 18.11 -10.87
CA GLN A 116 14.68 17.66 -12.23
C GLN A 116 13.43 17.05 -12.84
N MET A 117 13.20 17.33 -14.12
CA MET A 117 12.08 16.70 -14.84
C MET A 117 12.48 15.26 -15.15
N ARG A 118 11.68 14.32 -14.70
CA ARG A 118 11.84 12.88 -14.96
C ARG A 118 10.50 12.28 -15.35
N LYS A 119 10.53 11.33 -16.27
CA LYS A 119 9.32 10.59 -16.64
C LYS A 119 9.09 9.49 -15.60
N ILE A 120 8.13 9.70 -14.72
CA ILE A 120 7.84 8.80 -13.60
C ILE A 120 6.35 8.48 -13.51
N ARG A 121 6.06 7.34 -12.87
CA ARG A 121 4.71 6.99 -12.42
C ARG A 121 4.77 6.52 -10.97
N PHE A 122 3.62 6.41 -10.34
CA PHE A 122 3.53 5.84 -9.00
C PHE A 122 2.96 4.43 -9.09
N ARG A 123 3.61 3.45 -8.47
CA ARG A 123 3.10 2.08 -8.40
C ARG A 123 2.06 1.94 -7.28
N THR A 124 2.16 2.80 -6.27
CA THR A 124 1.18 2.88 -5.18
C THR A 124 1.02 4.34 -4.81
N LEU A 125 -0.18 4.73 -4.42
CA LEU A 125 -0.43 6.08 -3.92
C LEU A 125 -0.55 6.00 -2.40
N GLY A 126 0.25 6.78 -1.73
CA GLY A 126 0.29 6.85 -0.28
C GLY A 126 0.32 8.31 0.17
N CYS A 127 0.89 8.54 1.35
CA CYS A 127 1.00 9.89 1.89
C CYS A 127 2.14 10.65 1.22
N TYR A 128 1.84 11.81 0.71
CA TYR A 128 2.85 12.73 0.18
C TYR A 128 3.60 13.39 1.36
N PRO A 129 4.92 13.52 1.34
CA PRO A 129 5.89 13.11 0.32
C PRO A 129 6.57 11.75 0.58
N LEU A 130 5.89 10.85 1.28
CA LEU A 130 6.45 9.57 1.72
C LEU A 130 6.34 8.47 0.66
N THR A 131 5.78 8.80 -0.51
CA THR A 131 5.65 7.85 -1.61
C THR A 131 6.55 8.28 -2.76
N GLY A 132 7.53 7.45 -3.09
CA GLY A 132 8.42 7.70 -4.21
C GLY A 132 7.80 7.26 -5.54
N GLY A 133 8.18 7.94 -6.61
CA GLY A 133 7.88 7.51 -7.96
C GLY A 133 8.91 6.52 -8.48
N VAL A 134 8.58 5.82 -9.55
CA VAL A 134 9.53 4.97 -10.28
C VAL A 134 9.64 5.50 -11.71
N GLU A 135 10.85 5.46 -12.26
CA GLU A 135 11.03 5.79 -13.67
C GLU A 135 10.31 4.75 -14.52
N SER A 136 9.56 5.22 -15.48
CA SER A 136 8.74 4.34 -16.30
C SER A 136 8.28 5.09 -17.55
N ASP A 137 8.10 4.34 -18.62
CA ASP A 137 7.49 4.86 -19.84
C ASP A 137 6.02 4.45 -19.98
N ALA A 138 5.50 3.64 -19.07
CA ALA A 138 4.14 3.09 -19.14
C ALA A 138 3.09 4.19 -18.95
N ASP A 139 2.55 4.69 -20.04
CA ASP A 139 1.53 5.74 -19.99
C ASP A 139 0.13 5.24 -20.39
N THR A 140 0.00 3.92 -20.59
CA THR A 140 -1.29 3.25 -20.82
C THR A 140 -1.47 2.12 -19.82
N LEU A 141 -2.72 1.69 -19.64
CA LEU A 141 -3.04 0.61 -18.70
C LEU A 141 -2.38 -0.72 -19.09
N ASP A 142 -2.35 -1.01 -20.39
CA ASP A 142 -1.72 -2.25 -20.88
C ASP A 142 -0.22 -2.25 -20.63
N GLU A 143 0.46 -1.14 -20.83
CA GLU A 143 1.89 -1.02 -20.53
C GLU A 143 2.18 -1.17 -19.04
N ILE A 144 1.32 -0.62 -18.18
CA ILE A 144 1.44 -0.81 -16.73
C ILE A 144 1.34 -2.30 -16.38
N ILE A 145 0.39 -3.01 -17.00
CA ILE A 145 0.21 -4.45 -16.77
C ILE A 145 1.46 -5.22 -17.23
N GLU A 146 1.98 -4.91 -18.42
CA GLU A 146 3.19 -5.56 -18.93
C GLU A 146 4.40 -5.31 -18.02
N GLU A 147 4.58 -4.07 -17.58
CA GLU A 147 5.65 -3.71 -16.66
C GLU A 147 5.50 -4.46 -15.32
N THR A 148 4.27 -4.57 -14.81
CA THR A 148 4.00 -5.29 -13.57
C THR A 148 4.28 -6.78 -13.70
N LEU A 149 3.96 -7.37 -14.84
CA LEU A 149 4.27 -8.78 -15.11
C LEU A 149 5.77 -9.04 -15.15
N GLY A 150 6.55 -8.09 -15.65
CA GLY A 150 8.01 -8.20 -15.71
C GLY A 150 8.73 -7.81 -14.40
N ALA A 151 8.02 -7.23 -13.45
CA ALA A 151 8.65 -6.71 -12.25
C ALA A 151 9.09 -7.82 -11.29
N VAL A 152 10.33 -7.73 -10.84
CA VAL A 152 10.90 -8.67 -9.86
C VAL A 152 10.63 -8.22 -8.43
N SER A 153 10.45 -6.91 -8.23
CA SER A 153 10.29 -6.31 -6.91
C SER A 153 8.85 -5.88 -6.65
N SER A 154 8.45 -5.92 -5.39
CA SER A 154 7.14 -5.43 -4.96
C SER A 154 7.03 -3.91 -5.14
N GLU A 155 5.80 -3.44 -5.33
CA GLU A 155 5.47 -2.01 -5.37
C GLU A 155 5.95 -1.24 -4.14
N ARG A 156 6.05 -1.93 -3.01
CA ARG A 156 6.41 -1.28 -1.73
C ARG A 156 7.86 -0.81 -1.69
N THR A 157 8.70 -1.28 -2.59
CA THR A 157 10.10 -0.84 -2.63
C THR A 157 10.25 0.66 -2.91
N SER A 158 9.23 1.30 -3.46
CA SER A 158 9.24 2.74 -3.72
C SER A 158 8.74 3.59 -2.54
N ARG A 159 8.34 2.94 -1.43
CA ARG A 159 7.87 3.68 -0.24
C ARG A 159 9.05 4.03 0.66
N VAL A 160 9.27 5.31 0.87
CA VAL A 160 10.38 5.81 1.70
C VAL A 160 10.29 5.23 3.12
N ILE A 161 9.09 5.16 3.68
CA ILE A 161 8.87 4.69 5.05
C ILE A 161 9.15 3.18 5.22
N ASP A 162 9.10 2.40 4.15
CA ASP A 162 9.30 0.95 4.22
C ASP A 162 10.79 0.54 4.15
N ASN A 163 11.69 1.51 4.03
CA ASN A 163 13.14 1.27 4.12
C ASN A 163 13.61 1.02 5.57
N GLU A 164 12.69 0.98 6.54
CA GLU A 164 13.00 0.66 7.92
C GLU A 164 13.32 -0.82 8.12
N ALA A 165 13.91 -1.13 9.27
CA ALA A 165 14.33 -2.49 9.63
C ALA A 165 13.17 -3.50 9.49
N ALA A 166 13.53 -4.72 9.09
CA ALA A 166 12.57 -5.82 8.95
C ALA A 166 11.81 -6.03 10.27
N GLY A 167 10.50 -6.22 10.16
CA GLY A 167 9.65 -6.44 11.32
C GLY A 167 9.09 -5.18 11.97
N SER A 168 9.48 -3.98 11.50
CA SER A 168 8.96 -2.74 12.08
C SER A 168 7.45 -2.63 11.97
N MET A 169 6.88 -3.09 10.87
CA MET A 169 5.42 -3.06 10.64
C MET A 169 4.68 -3.99 11.61
N GLU A 170 5.24 -5.18 11.88
CA GLU A 170 4.64 -6.12 12.83
C GLU A 170 4.63 -5.54 14.23
N ARG A 171 5.71 -4.86 14.62
CA ARG A 171 5.78 -4.20 15.91
C ARG A 171 4.70 -3.11 16.03
N ARG A 172 4.58 -2.25 15.02
CA ARG A 172 3.57 -1.18 15.00
C ARG A 172 2.14 -1.73 15.11
N LYS A 173 1.86 -2.84 14.41
CA LYS A 173 0.55 -3.50 14.50
C LYS A 173 0.26 -4.01 15.90
N ARG A 174 1.27 -4.61 16.55
CA ARG A 174 1.11 -5.12 17.93
C ARG A 174 0.86 -4.00 18.92
N GLU A 175 1.44 -2.84 18.66
CA GLU A 175 1.27 -1.64 19.48
C GLU A 175 -0.03 -0.89 19.17
N GLY A 176 -0.83 -1.38 18.25
CA GLY A 176 -2.10 -0.76 17.90
C GLY A 176 -1.98 0.49 17.04
N TYR A 177 -0.88 0.64 16.33
CA TYR A 177 -0.58 1.87 15.58
C TYR A 177 -1.43 2.05 14.32
N PHE A 178 -2.10 1.00 13.84
CA PHE A 178 -2.95 1.04 12.63
C PHE A 178 -4.37 0.64 12.99
#